data_ac15ec5212a6c1c3d5a7f96c16eecaf1
#
_entry.id   ac15ec5212a6c1c3d5a7f96c16eecaf1
#
_cell.length_a   1.000
_cell.length_b   1.000
_cell.length_c   1.000
_cell.angle_alpha   90.00
_cell.angle_beta   90.00
_cell.angle_gamma   90.00
#
_symmetry.space_group_name_H-M   'P 1'
#
loop_
_entity.id
_entity.type
_entity.pdbx_description
1 polymer ?
#
loop_
_entity_poly.entity_id
_entity_poly.type
_entity_poly.pdbx_seq_one_letter_code
_entity_poly.pdbx_strand_id
1 'polypeptide(L)'
;MEFFKKTALAALVMGFSGAALALPNITILATGGTIAGGGDSATKSNYTAGKVGVENLVNAVPQLKDIANVKGEQVVNIGSQDMNDNVWLTLAKKINTDCDKTDGFVITHGTDTMEETAYFLDLTVKCDK
;
A
#
# COMPACT_ATOMS: atom_id res chain seq x y z
N MET A 1 -32.86 -19.67 -42.54
CA MET A 1 -33.20 -18.87 -41.32
C MET A 1 -32.74 -19.52 -40.03
N GLU A 2 -32.66 -20.82 -39.87
CA GLU A 2 -32.16 -21.44 -38.64
C GLU A 2 -30.64 -21.32 -38.44
N PHE A 3 -29.86 -21.27 -39.50
CA PHE A 3 -28.42 -21.11 -39.45
C PHE A 3 -28.01 -19.71 -38.86
N PHE A 4 -28.73 -18.65 -39.27
CA PHE A 4 -28.54 -17.28 -38.75
C PHE A 4 -28.92 -17.12 -37.27
N LYS A 5 -29.93 -17.86 -36.80
CA LYS A 5 -30.34 -17.86 -35.39
C LYS A 5 -29.28 -18.52 -34.48
N LYS A 6 -28.63 -19.58 -34.96
CA LYS A 6 -27.58 -20.29 -34.20
C LYS A 6 -26.28 -19.51 -34.14
N THR A 7 -25.92 -18.80 -35.23
CA THR A 7 -24.74 -17.91 -35.24
C THR A 7 -24.92 -16.64 -34.39
N ALA A 8 -26.12 -16.07 -34.39
CA ALA A 8 -26.42 -14.92 -33.55
C ALA A 8 -26.38 -15.28 -32.05
N LEU A 9 -26.82 -16.46 -31.65
CA LEU A 9 -26.77 -16.93 -30.28
C LEU A 9 -25.34 -17.27 -29.85
N ALA A 10 -24.50 -17.84 -30.73
CA ALA A 10 -23.09 -18.10 -30.46
C ALA A 10 -22.28 -16.80 -30.33
N ALA A 11 -22.58 -15.77 -31.12
CA ALA A 11 -21.94 -14.46 -31.00
C ALA A 11 -22.34 -13.74 -29.71
N LEU A 12 -23.55 -13.93 -29.21
CA LEU A 12 -24.01 -13.33 -27.95
C LEU A 12 -23.36 -13.98 -26.71
N VAL A 13 -23.04 -15.28 -26.78
CA VAL A 13 -22.36 -15.99 -25.67
C VAL A 13 -20.86 -15.66 -25.59
N MET A 14 -20.21 -15.33 -26.70
CA MET A 14 -18.81 -14.93 -26.72
C MET A 14 -18.59 -13.46 -26.24
N GLY A 15 -19.65 -12.63 -26.20
CA GLY A 15 -19.57 -11.24 -25.75
C GLY A 15 -19.50 -11.05 -24.22
N PHE A 16 -19.73 -12.11 -23.43
CA PHE A 16 -19.68 -12.09 -21.96
C PHE A 16 -18.48 -12.84 -21.37
N SER A 17 -17.35 -12.86 -22.08
CA SER A 17 -16.08 -13.12 -21.42
C SER A 17 -15.80 -11.91 -20.52
N GLY A 18 -16.34 -11.94 -19.32
CA GLY A 18 -15.98 -10.94 -18.29
C GLY A 18 -14.47 -10.91 -18.19
N ALA A 19 -13.85 -9.83 -18.59
CA ALA A 19 -12.44 -9.61 -18.33
C ALA A 19 -12.28 -9.73 -16.80
N ALA A 20 -11.66 -10.81 -16.35
CA ALA A 20 -11.22 -10.91 -14.97
C ALA A 20 -10.23 -9.75 -14.76
N LEU A 21 -10.69 -8.69 -14.11
CA LEU A 21 -9.82 -7.57 -13.76
C LEU A 21 -8.76 -8.12 -12.82
N ALA A 22 -7.51 -8.02 -13.22
CA ALA A 22 -6.39 -8.36 -12.35
C ALA A 22 -6.43 -7.45 -11.13
N LEU A 23 -6.12 -8.01 -9.94
CA LEU A 23 -6.02 -7.22 -8.72
C LEU A 23 -4.94 -6.16 -8.86
N PRO A 24 -5.17 -4.93 -8.36
CA PRO A 24 -4.17 -3.88 -8.39
C PRO A 24 -2.93 -4.26 -7.56
N ASN A 25 -1.78 -3.83 -8.00
CA ASN A 25 -0.52 -3.97 -7.27
C ASN A 25 -0.32 -2.75 -6.36
N ILE A 26 -0.29 -2.96 -5.06
CA ILE A 26 -0.14 -1.89 -4.05
C ILE A 26 1.15 -2.09 -3.27
N THR A 27 1.95 -1.05 -3.18
CA THR A 27 3.16 -1.02 -2.36
C THR A 27 2.92 -0.26 -1.07
N ILE A 28 3.14 -0.92 0.06
CA ILE A 28 3.10 -0.28 1.39
C ILE A 28 4.52 0.10 1.79
N LEU A 29 4.74 1.39 2.00
CA LEU A 29 6.01 1.95 2.49
C LEU A 29 5.86 2.24 4.00
N ALA A 30 6.53 1.46 4.82
CA ALA A 30 6.40 1.58 6.27
C ALA A 30 7.52 2.45 6.87
N THR A 31 7.13 3.38 7.72
CA THR A 31 8.06 4.29 8.42
C THR A 31 8.14 4.04 9.93
N GLY A 32 7.34 3.13 10.48
CA GLY A 32 7.25 2.87 11.90
C GLY A 32 6.01 3.53 12.52
N GLY A 33 6.20 4.29 13.55
CA GLY A 33 5.11 4.96 14.28
C GLY A 33 4.32 4.03 15.22
N THR A 34 3.24 4.54 15.75
CA THR A 34 2.38 3.86 16.73
C THR A 34 1.71 2.61 16.15
N ILE A 35 1.31 2.63 14.89
CA ILE A 35 0.71 1.48 14.21
C ILE A 35 1.67 0.27 14.16
N ALA A 36 2.98 0.56 14.09
CA ALA A 36 4.06 -0.44 14.15
C ALA A 36 4.64 -0.59 15.57
N GLY A 37 3.95 -0.13 16.57
CA GLY A 37 4.38 -0.24 17.96
C GLY A 37 4.12 -1.60 18.56
N GLY A 38 4.94 -1.96 19.52
CA GLY A 38 4.81 -3.21 20.26
C GLY A 38 5.28 -3.08 21.70
N GLY A 39 4.74 -3.91 22.56
CA GLY A 39 5.14 -4.04 23.96
C GLY A 39 5.21 -5.52 24.34
N ASP A 40 5.92 -5.84 25.41
CA ASP A 40 6.13 -7.22 25.86
C ASP A 40 4.88 -7.84 26.48
N SER A 41 3.92 -7.03 26.87
CA SER A 41 2.60 -7.49 27.34
C SER A 41 1.58 -6.35 27.37
N ALA A 42 0.29 -6.72 27.31
CA ALA A 42 -0.83 -5.77 27.43
C ALA A 42 -0.91 -5.06 28.80
N THR A 43 -0.20 -5.56 29.79
CA THR A 43 -0.25 -5.06 31.19
C THR A 43 1.01 -4.30 31.61
N LYS A 44 2.03 -4.27 30.78
CA LYS A 44 3.28 -3.54 31.04
C LYS A 44 3.36 -2.31 30.16
N SER A 45 3.72 -1.18 30.73
CA SER A 45 3.82 0.13 30.05
C SER A 45 5.11 0.31 29.23
N ASN A 46 5.72 -0.77 28.73
CA ASN A 46 6.94 -0.72 27.93
C ASN A 46 6.65 -0.74 26.41
N TYR A 47 5.74 0.12 26.00
CA TYR A 47 5.43 0.32 24.59
C TYR A 47 6.59 1.00 23.86
N THR A 48 6.97 0.48 22.68
CA THR A 48 7.96 1.08 21.80
C THR A 48 7.36 1.24 20.40
N ALA A 49 7.33 2.47 19.89
CA ALA A 49 6.91 2.77 18.53
C ALA A 49 7.88 2.15 17.53
N GLY A 50 7.36 1.68 16.39
CA GLY A 50 8.19 1.14 15.32
C GLY A 50 8.82 -0.23 15.60
N LYS A 51 8.34 -0.98 16.58
CA LYS A 51 8.91 -2.30 16.95
C LYS A 51 8.52 -3.42 15.97
N VAL A 52 7.44 -3.25 15.28
CA VAL A 52 6.84 -4.28 14.41
C VAL A 52 7.10 -3.95 12.95
N GLY A 53 7.65 -4.90 12.20
CA GLY A 53 7.93 -4.74 10.78
C GLY A 53 6.67 -4.75 9.90
N VAL A 54 6.79 -4.20 8.70
CA VAL A 54 5.69 -4.05 7.73
C VAL A 54 4.98 -5.36 7.41
N GLU A 55 5.70 -6.47 7.35
CA GLU A 55 5.10 -7.78 7.03
C GLU A 55 4.07 -8.22 8.09
N ASN A 56 4.33 -7.91 9.36
CA ASN A 56 3.38 -8.20 10.42
C ASN A 56 2.11 -7.33 10.30
N LEU A 57 2.24 -6.08 9.87
CA LEU A 57 1.11 -5.19 9.61
C LEU A 57 0.25 -5.71 8.46
N VAL A 58 0.87 -6.14 7.38
CA VAL A 58 0.17 -6.73 6.22
C VAL A 58 -0.52 -8.04 6.61
N ASN A 59 0.16 -8.90 7.34
CA ASN A 59 -0.38 -10.20 7.77
C ASN A 59 -1.50 -10.07 8.81
N ALA A 60 -1.57 -8.96 9.54
CA ALA A 60 -2.65 -8.68 10.48
C ALA A 60 -4.01 -8.42 9.78
N VAL A 61 -4.00 -8.15 8.46
CA VAL A 61 -5.20 -7.88 7.68
C VAL A 61 -5.25 -8.83 6.48
N PRO A 62 -5.58 -10.11 6.68
CA PRO A 62 -5.56 -11.12 5.61
C PRO A 62 -6.50 -10.81 4.44
N GLN A 63 -7.56 -10.02 4.68
CA GLN A 63 -8.54 -9.60 3.66
C GLN A 63 -7.92 -8.73 2.55
N LEU A 64 -6.74 -8.14 2.77
CA LEU A 64 -6.03 -7.38 1.73
C LEU A 64 -5.77 -8.22 0.49
N LYS A 65 -5.54 -9.52 0.64
CA LYS A 65 -5.28 -10.45 -0.47
C LYS A 65 -6.46 -10.62 -1.42
N ASP A 66 -7.67 -10.30 -0.96
CA ASP A 66 -8.90 -10.42 -1.75
C ASP A 66 -9.10 -9.20 -2.67
N ILE A 67 -8.45 -8.08 -2.39
CA ILE A 67 -8.66 -6.80 -3.08
C ILE A 67 -7.41 -6.25 -3.79
N ALA A 68 -6.21 -6.70 -3.41
CA ALA A 68 -4.96 -6.22 -3.98
C ALA A 68 -3.82 -7.23 -3.85
N ASN A 69 -2.86 -7.13 -4.78
CA ASN A 69 -1.53 -7.73 -4.61
C ASN A 69 -0.68 -6.75 -3.79
N VAL A 70 -0.48 -7.03 -2.53
CA VAL A 70 0.19 -6.12 -1.59
C VAL A 70 1.64 -6.52 -1.40
N LYS A 71 2.55 -5.57 -1.56
CA LYS A 71 3.97 -5.67 -1.22
C LYS A 71 4.29 -4.67 -0.13
N GLY A 72 4.90 -5.13 0.97
CA GLY A 72 5.38 -4.28 2.05
C GLY A 72 6.88 -4.01 1.93
N GLU A 73 7.30 -2.77 2.15
CA GLU A 73 8.70 -2.38 2.23
C GLU A 73 8.94 -1.51 3.47
N GLN A 74 9.91 -1.90 4.28
CA GLN A 74 10.32 -1.11 5.43
C GLN A 74 11.31 -0.04 4.99
N VAL A 75 10.89 1.22 4.99
CA VAL A 75 11.74 2.37 4.64
C VAL A 75 12.58 2.78 5.83
N VAL A 76 11.93 2.94 6.97
CA VAL A 76 12.54 3.25 8.26
C VAL A 76 11.63 2.72 9.36
N ASN A 77 12.14 2.60 10.58
CA ASN A 77 11.34 2.12 11.70
C ASN A 77 11.57 3.02 12.94
N ILE A 78 10.91 4.18 12.92
CA ILE A 78 11.07 5.24 13.92
C ILE A 78 9.73 5.67 14.52
N GLY A 79 9.75 6.33 15.65
CA GLY A 79 8.64 7.17 16.08
C GLY A 79 8.53 8.39 15.16
N SER A 80 7.33 8.88 14.90
CA SER A 80 7.15 10.01 13.97
C SER A 80 7.75 11.33 14.47
N GLN A 81 7.94 11.47 15.78
CA GLN A 81 8.68 12.60 16.36
C GLN A 81 10.15 12.66 15.91
N ASP A 82 10.71 11.56 15.44
CA ASP A 82 12.08 11.45 14.93
C ASP A 82 12.15 11.55 13.39
N MET A 83 11.04 11.91 12.73
CA MET A 83 11.00 12.14 11.30
C MET A 83 11.98 13.26 10.91
N ASN A 84 12.59 13.10 9.72
CA ASN A 84 13.60 14.03 9.24
C ASN A 84 13.66 14.07 7.72
N ASP A 85 14.40 15.04 7.19
CA ASP A 85 14.53 15.31 5.76
C ASP A 85 15.06 14.11 4.97
N ASN A 86 15.98 13.33 5.54
CA ASN A 86 16.53 12.15 4.86
C ASN A 86 15.47 11.08 4.60
N VAL A 87 14.56 10.88 5.56
CA VAL A 87 13.43 9.94 5.40
C VAL A 87 12.47 10.47 4.36
N TRP A 88 12.13 11.75 4.38
CA TRP A 88 11.27 12.37 3.37
C TRP A 88 11.83 12.25 1.96
N LEU A 89 13.12 12.58 1.78
CA LEU A 89 13.79 12.45 0.49
C LEU A 89 13.82 10.99 0.01
N THR A 90 14.05 10.05 0.92
CA THR A 90 14.03 8.62 0.62
C THR A 90 12.65 8.16 0.15
N LEU A 91 11.58 8.57 0.85
CA LEU A 91 10.20 8.28 0.45
C LEU A 91 9.89 8.84 -0.93
N ALA A 92 10.14 10.12 -1.16
CA ALA A 92 9.86 10.79 -2.43
C ALA A 92 10.62 10.15 -3.59
N LYS A 93 11.91 9.85 -3.39
CA LYS A 93 12.74 9.18 -4.40
C LYS A 93 12.22 7.78 -4.72
N LYS A 94 11.84 7.01 -3.69
CA LYS A 94 11.32 5.67 -3.86
C LYS A 94 10.00 5.67 -4.63
N ILE A 95 9.07 6.53 -4.26
CA ILE A 95 7.78 6.66 -4.95
C ILE A 95 8.00 7.02 -6.42
N ASN A 96 8.83 8.03 -6.70
CA ASN A 96 9.13 8.44 -8.07
C ASN A 96 9.82 7.33 -8.90
N THR A 97 10.72 6.57 -8.29
CA THR A 97 11.44 5.47 -8.97
C THR A 97 10.55 4.29 -9.27
N ASP A 98 9.64 3.96 -8.37
CA ASP A 98 8.80 2.77 -8.46
C ASP A 98 7.39 3.07 -9.00
N CYS A 99 7.14 4.31 -9.44
CA CYS A 99 5.83 4.77 -9.91
C CYS A 99 5.21 3.85 -10.97
N ASP A 100 5.99 3.43 -11.96
CA ASP A 100 5.51 2.57 -13.05
C ASP A 100 5.41 1.08 -12.67
N LYS A 101 5.88 0.70 -11.49
CA LYS A 101 5.91 -0.69 -11.02
C LYS A 101 4.72 -1.08 -10.15
N THR A 102 3.88 -0.12 -9.79
CA THR A 102 2.75 -0.30 -8.88
C THR A 102 1.56 0.55 -9.32
N ASP A 103 0.37 0.18 -8.89
CA ASP A 103 -0.86 0.93 -9.15
C ASP A 103 -1.15 1.96 -8.05
N GLY A 104 -0.48 1.86 -6.91
CA GLY A 104 -0.62 2.80 -5.82
C GLY A 104 0.34 2.56 -4.67
N PHE A 105 0.53 3.58 -3.84
CA PHE A 105 1.34 3.53 -2.64
C PHE A 105 0.50 3.82 -1.40
N VAL A 106 0.80 3.15 -0.32
CA VAL A 106 0.29 3.46 1.02
C VAL A 106 1.48 3.65 1.94
N ILE A 107 1.53 4.76 2.66
CA ILE A 107 2.58 5.02 3.63
C ILE A 107 2.00 4.81 5.04
N THR A 108 2.57 3.89 5.82
CA THR A 108 2.23 3.78 7.24
C THR A 108 3.15 4.70 8.05
N HIS A 109 2.55 5.46 8.98
CA HIS A 109 3.23 6.56 9.65
C HIS A 109 2.68 6.78 11.06
N GLY A 110 3.49 7.32 11.93
CA GLY A 110 3.02 7.82 13.23
C GLY A 110 2.32 9.17 13.09
N THR A 111 1.46 9.48 14.06
CA THR A 111 0.55 10.63 13.95
C THR A 111 1.18 11.98 14.27
N ASP A 112 2.35 12.04 14.92
CA ASP A 112 2.95 13.30 15.36
C ASP A 112 3.35 14.23 14.21
N THR A 113 3.78 13.66 13.07
CA THR A 113 4.26 14.40 11.89
C THR A 113 3.68 13.88 10.57
N MET A 114 2.60 13.12 10.61
CA MET A 114 2.01 12.53 9.43
C MET A 114 1.59 13.58 8.39
N GLU A 115 0.96 14.67 8.83
CA GLU A 115 0.52 15.75 7.95
C GLU A 115 1.69 16.48 7.28
N GLU A 116 2.80 16.66 7.97
CA GLU A 116 4.00 17.27 7.40
C GLU A 116 4.62 16.37 6.31
N THR A 117 4.71 15.07 6.57
CA THR A 117 5.18 14.09 5.58
C THR A 117 4.24 14.05 4.37
N ALA A 118 2.92 14.03 4.59
CA ALA A 118 1.95 14.03 3.52
C ALA A 118 2.06 15.29 2.65
N TYR A 119 2.20 16.46 3.27
CA TYR A 119 2.38 17.73 2.57
C TYR A 119 3.68 17.79 1.77
N PHE A 120 4.77 17.30 2.35
CA PHE A 120 6.05 17.21 1.65
C PHE A 120 5.94 16.32 0.40
N LEU A 121 5.31 15.16 0.51
CA LEU A 121 5.15 14.24 -0.60
C LEU A 121 4.23 14.80 -1.68
N ASP A 122 3.16 15.48 -1.30
CA ASP A 122 2.26 16.16 -2.25
C ASP A 122 2.99 17.19 -3.10
N LEU A 123 3.90 17.97 -2.51
CA LEU A 123 4.67 19.00 -3.21
C LEU A 123 5.82 18.44 -4.08
N THR A 124 6.37 17.30 -3.75
CA THR A 124 7.65 16.82 -4.30
C THR A 124 7.56 15.56 -5.16
N VAL A 125 6.54 14.74 -4.95
CA VAL A 125 6.33 13.51 -5.72
C VAL A 125 5.73 13.86 -7.08
N LYS A 126 6.34 13.30 -8.13
CA LYS A 126 5.90 13.50 -9.53
C LYS A 126 5.09 12.32 -10.06
N CYS A 127 4.86 11.32 -9.22
CA CYS A 127 4.06 10.14 -9.51
C CYS A 127 2.58 10.46 -9.32
N ASP A 128 1.73 10.03 -10.22
CA ASP A 128 0.28 10.24 -10.22
C ASP A 128 -0.51 9.01 -9.71
N LYS A 129 0.16 8.14 -8.98
CA LYS A 129 -0.40 6.89 -8.43
C LYS A 129 -0.83 7.05 -6.98
#